data_b38ceeb05a0fe4cd363253074d36ec41
#
_entry.id   b38ceeb05a0fe4cd363253074d36ec41
#
_cell.length_a   1.000
_cell.length_b   1.000
_cell.length_c   1.000
_cell.angle_alpha   90.00
_cell.angle_beta   90.00
_cell.angle_gamma   90.00
#
_symmetry.space_group_name_H-M   'P 1'
#
loop_
_entity.id
_entity.type
_entity.pdbx_description
1 polymer ?
#
loop_
_entity_poly.entity_id
_entity_poly.type
_entity_poly.pdbx_seq_one_letter_code
_entity_poly.pdbx_strand_id
1 'polypeptide(L)'
;MQVSAVLVAAGSSTRMGFDKLSFDLGGETVLRRSIRAFEQCPLVDEIVLVAGKNRAYVEAQAKDCSKPVQVVQGGATRAESAKNGVLAARGAFVAVHDAARPFVSEAVIADAIAAAKRCGAAAPAVPVKDTVKRAVRCDGKTVPADCRVEDTPDRSTLYAVQTPQCFDRAAYLSALDALDEAKARLVTDDCSLFELTGHPVQLTQGDYANLKITTREDLPRPEKEENTMRIGHGYDVHRLVEGRKLILGGVEIPYEKGLLGHSDADVLAHAVMDAVLGAAALGDIGKHFPDTAAEYAGADSLVLARRVNEILRENGWKIENIDSTILCQKPKLAPHIPAMREKLAEAFGLPVDAVSVKATTEEHLGFTGEGLGIAAHAVALIEKL
;
A
#
# COMPACT_ATOMS: atom_id res chain seq x y z
N MET A 1 7.65 -34.91 -18.52
CA MET A 1 8.04 -33.69 -17.80
C MET A 1 8.99 -32.91 -18.68
N GLN A 2 8.62 -31.69 -19.05
CA GLN A 2 9.39 -30.88 -20.00
C GLN A 2 10.16 -29.74 -19.33
N VAL A 3 9.60 -29.09 -18.33
CA VAL A 3 10.20 -27.92 -17.69
C VAL A 3 10.18 -28.03 -16.17
N SER A 4 11.33 -27.87 -15.56
CA SER A 4 11.50 -27.73 -14.10
C SER A 4 11.84 -26.29 -13.76
N ALA A 5 11.06 -25.64 -12.88
CA ALA A 5 11.43 -24.36 -12.30
C ALA A 5 12.39 -24.57 -11.12
N VAL A 6 13.54 -23.91 -11.14
CA VAL A 6 14.55 -23.95 -10.06
C VAL A 6 14.56 -22.61 -9.36
N LEU A 7 13.94 -22.51 -8.18
CA LEU A 7 13.86 -21.27 -7.41
C LEU A 7 14.97 -21.21 -6.36
N VAL A 8 15.92 -20.31 -6.54
CA VAL A 8 17.08 -20.16 -5.66
C VAL A 8 16.70 -19.32 -4.45
N ALA A 9 16.48 -19.97 -3.30
CA ALA A 9 16.06 -19.42 -2.01
C ALA A 9 17.14 -19.51 -0.92
N ALA A 10 18.38 -19.86 -1.28
CA ALA A 10 19.49 -20.11 -0.33
C ALA A 10 20.23 -18.85 0.17
N GLY A 11 19.82 -17.66 -0.28
CA GLY A 11 20.48 -16.39 0.06
C GLY A 11 20.36 -16.01 1.54
N SER A 12 21.42 -15.47 2.13
CA SER A 12 21.53 -15.14 3.57
C SER A 12 20.88 -13.80 3.98
N SER A 13 20.33 -13.02 3.05
CA SER A 13 19.67 -11.71 3.28
C SER A 13 20.48 -10.70 4.12
N THR A 14 21.82 -10.81 4.15
CA THR A 14 22.71 -10.05 5.04
C THR A 14 22.57 -8.53 4.95
N ARG A 15 22.23 -8.00 3.76
CA ARG A 15 22.07 -6.55 3.53
C ARG A 15 20.78 -5.97 4.12
N MET A 16 19.77 -6.79 4.41
CA MET A 16 18.48 -6.33 4.90
C MET A 16 18.33 -6.41 6.43
N GLY A 17 19.19 -7.19 7.11
CA GLY A 17 19.10 -7.42 8.55
C GLY A 17 17.97 -8.36 9.00
N PHE A 18 17.17 -8.87 8.06
CA PHE A 18 16.14 -9.90 8.26
C PHE A 18 16.04 -10.79 7.01
N ASP A 19 15.35 -11.94 7.12
CA ASP A 19 15.14 -12.79 5.96
C ASP A 19 14.08 -12.19 5.03
N LYS A 20 14.53 -11.62 3.90
CA LYS A 20 13.66 -10.99 2.91
C LYS A 20 12.62 -11.93 2.29
N LEU A 21 12.88 -13.23 2.28
CA LEU A 21 11.96 -14.21 1.71
C LEU A 21 10.71 -14.41 2.58
N SER A 22 10.81 -14.10 3.88
CA SER A 22 9.68 -14.14 4.81
C SER A 22 8.91 -12.81 4.93
N PHE A 23 9.35 -11.76 4.21
CA PHE A 23 8.65 -10.48 4.24
C PHE A 23 7.26 -10.60 3.62
N ASP A 24 6.25 -10.07 4.32
CA ASP A 24 4.86 -10.06 3.88
C ASP A 24 4.61 -8.93 2.87
N LEU A 25 4.05 -9.27 1.73
CA LEU A 25 3.68 -8.36 0.63
C LEU A 25 2.16 -8.14 0.57
N GLY A 26 1.51 -8.00 1.72
CA GLY A 26 0.06 -7.83 1.81
C GLY A 26 -0.70 -9.16 1.88
N GLY A 27 -0.34 -10.01 2.84
CA GLY A 27 -0.97 -11.31 3.11
C GLY A 27 -0.27 -12.51 2.44
N GLU A 28 0.81 -12.28 1.68
CA GLU A 28 1.60 -13.34 1.07
C GLU A 28 3.10 -13.02 1.12
N THR A 29 3.92 -13.98 1.52
CA THR A 29 5.37 -13.75 1.63
C THR A 29 6.05 -13.68 0.26
N VAL A 30 7.21 -13.01 0.20
CA VAL A 30 8.06 -12.92 -1.00
C VAL A 30 8.29 -14.30 -1.61
N LEU A 31 8.66 -15.30 -0.79
CA LEU A 31 8.91 -16.65 -1.28
C LEU A 31 7.65 -17.32 -1.81
N ARG A 32 6.53 -17.25 -1.07
CA ARG A 32 5.28 -17.88 -1.50
C ARG A 32 4.78 -17.30 -2.81
N ARG A 33 4.87 -15.99 -2.96
CA ARG A 33 4.49 -15.30 -4.20
C ARG A 33 5.35 -15.73 -5.39
N SER A 34 6.66 -15.88 -5.19
CA SER A 34 7.55 -16.42 -6.22
C SER A 34 7.19 -17.87 -6.58
N ILE A 35 6.92 -18.74 -5.60
CA ILE A 35 6.47 -20.12 -5.84
C ILE A 35 5.17 -20.13 -6.64
N ARG A 36 4.18 -19.33 -6.25
CA ARG A 36 2.87 -19.24 -6.89
C ARG A 36 2.96 -18.84 -8.36
N ALA A 37 3.84 -17.93 -8.74
CA ALA A 37 4.02 -17.52 -10.12
C ALA A 37 4.39 -18.71 -11.04
N PHE A 38 5.26 -19.61 -10.57
CA PHE A 38 5.63 -20.82 -11.32
C PHE A 38 4.62 -21.96 -11.17
N GLU A 39 3.94 -22.04 -10.04
CA GLU A 39 2.85 -22.98 -9.81
C GLU A 39 1.68 -22.74 -10.78
N GLN A 40 1.35 -21.49 -11.04
CA GLN A 40 0.26 -21.10 -11.93
C GLN A 40 0.64 -21.18 -13.41
N CYS A 41 1.93 -21.13 -13.78
CA CYS A 41 2.36 -21.20 -15.17
C CYS A 41 2.14 -22.61 -15.75
N PRO A 42 1.29 -22.79 -16.80
CA PRO A 42 1.00 -24.11 -17.37
C PRO A 42 2.20 -24.83 -18.00
N LEU A 43 3.24 -24.07 -18.38
CA LEU A 43 4.45 -24.63 -19.02
C LEU A 43 5.43 -25.24 -18.02
N VAL A 44 5.22 -25.07 -16.72
CA VAL A 44 6.07 -25.61 -15.65
C VAL A 44 5.46 -26.90 -15.11
N ASP A 45 6.21 -27.97 -15.08
CA ASP A 45 5.74 -29.30 -14.64
C ASP A 45 6.11 -29.62 -13.18
N GLU A 46 7.24 -29.10 -12.70
CA GLU A 46 7.70 -29.28 -11.32
C GLU A 46 8.47 -28.05 -10.82
N ILE A 47 8.60 -27.93 -9.50
CA ILE A 47 9.35 -26.86 -8.85
C ILE A 47 10.44 -27.48 -7.97
N VAL A 48 11.68 -27.04 -8.13
CA VAL A 48 12.81 -27.36 -7.27
C VAL A 48 13.16 -26.11 -6.46
N LEU A 49 12.96 -26.16 -5.15
CA LEU A 49 13.32 -25.09 -4.22
C LEU A 49 14.71 -25.34 -3.66
N VAL A 50 15.61 -24.41 -3.86
CA VAL A 50 16.97 -24.49 -3.35
C VAL A 50 17.08 -23.69 -2.05
N ALA A 51 17.12 -24.38 -0.91
CA ALA A 51 17.11 -23.79 0.41
C ALA A 51 18.52 -23.68 1.03
N GLY A 52 18.76 -22.65 1.83
CA GLY A 52 19.94 -22.47 2.68
C GLY A 52 19.65 -22.85 4.13
N LYS A 53 20.09 -21.99 5.06
CA LYS A 53 19.81 -22.14 6.50
C LYS A 53 18.33 -22.04 6.86
N ASN A 54 17.51 -21.48 5.96
CA ASN A 54 16.08 -21.30 6.09
C ASN A 54 15.25 -22.50 5.58
N ARG A 55 15.85 -23.69 5.49
CA ARG A 55 15.22 -24.88 4.86
C ARG A 55 13.82 -25.18 5.41
N ALA A 56 13.64 -25.21 6.73
CA ALA A 56 12.35 -25.49 7.35
C ALA A 56 11.26 -24.47 6.94
N TYR A 57 11.63 -23.19 6.80
CA TYR A 57 10.74 -22.16 6.30
C TYR A 57 10.37 -22.40 4.83
N VAL A 58 11.36 -22.71 3.98
CA VAL A 58 11.14 -23.02 2.54
C VAL A 58 10.20 -24.21 2.36
N GLU A 59 10.39 -25.28 3.13
CA GLU A 59 9.54 -26.48 3.14
C GLU A 59 8.09 -26.13 3.57
N ALA A 60 7.92 -25.26 4.57
CA ALA A 60 6.60 -24.82 4.99
C ALA A 60 5.86 -24.03 3.89
N GLN A 61 6.57 -23.18 3.13
CA GLN A 61 5.98 -22.40 2.02
C GLN A 61 5.62 -23.26 0.79
N ALA A 62 6.22 -24.43 0.68
CA ALA A 62 5.98 -25.39 -0.41
C ALA A 62 4.79 -26.34 -0.15
N LYS A 63 4.29 -26.40 1.09
CA LYS A 63 3.40 -27.46 1.57
C LYS A 63 2.07 -27.56 0.81
N ASP A 64 1.54 -26.41 0.38
CA ASP A 64 0.24 -26.32 -0.31
C ASP A 64 0.39 -26.11 -1.82
N CYS A 65 1.56 -26.43 -2.39
CA CYS A 65 1.78 -26.30 -3.83
C CYS A 65 1.07 -27.43 -4.59
N SER A 66 0.33 -27.09 -5.64
CA SER A 66 -0.42 -28.03 -6.47
C SER A 66 0.47 -28.84 -7.42
N LYS A 67 1.68 -28.37 -7.70
CA LYS A 67 2.66 -29.06 -8.55
C LYS A 67 3.64 -29.87 -7.69
N PRO A 68 4.29 -30.90 -8.27
CA PRO A 68 5.37 -31.60 -7.60
C PRO A 68 6.47 -30.64 -7.15
N VAL A 69 6.80 -30.65 -5.86
CA VAL A 69 7.86 -29.82 -5.29
C VAL A 69 8.94 -30.69 -4.67
N GLN A 70 10.20 -30.34 -4.91
CA GLN A 70 11.36 -30.91 -4.24
C GLN A 70 12.17 -29.77 -3.58
N VAL A 71 12.62 -29.96 -2.33
CA VAL A 71 13.51 -29.03 -1.62
C VAL A 71 14.90 -29.64 -1.52
N VAL A 72 15.89 -28.92 -2.06
CA VAL A 72 17.29 -29.33 -2.06
C VAL A 72 18.17 -28.34 -1.31
N GLN A 73 19.35 -28.78 -0.87
CA GLN A 73 20.30 -27.93 -0.19
C GLN A 73 21.08 -27.06 -1.16
N GLY A 74 21.17 -25.76 -0.89
CA GLY A 74 22.03 -24.83 -1.63
C GLY A 74 23.51 -25.01 -1.32
N GLY A 75 24.34 -24.42 -2.17
CA GLY A 75 25.79 -24.36 -2.01
C GLY A 75 26.27 -23.10 -1.27
N ALA A 76 27.57 -22.88 -1.24
CA ALA A 76 28.21 -21.72 -0.64
C ALA A 76 27.98 -20.44 -1.48
N THR A 77 27.74 -20.58 -2.77
CA THR A 77 27.51 -19.48 -3.71
C THR A 77 26.13 -19.61 -4.38
N ARG A 78 25.69 -18.53 -5.06
CA ARG A 78 24.47 -18.56 -5.90
C ARG A 78 24.62 -19.58 -7.05
N ALA A 79 25.77 -19.61 -7.69
CA ALA A 79 26.06 -20.54 -8.80
C ALA A 79 26.00 -21.99 -8.34
N GLU A 80 26.61 -22.34 -7.22
CA GLU A 80 26.52 -23.69 -6.62
C GLU A 80 25.08 -24.04 -6.22
N SER A 81 24.33 -23.09 -5.71
CA SER A 81 22.91 -23.30 -5.38
C SER A 81 22.07 -23.58 -6.64
N ALA A 82 22.26 -22.81 -7.71
CA ALA A 82 21.61 -23.05 -9.00
C ALA A 82 22.00 -24.43 -9.57
N LYS A 83 23.29 -24.78 -9.56
CA LYS A 83 23.79 -26.11 -9.96
C LYS A 83 23.07 -27.24 -9.21
N ASN A 84 23.00 -27.14 -7.87
CA ASN A 84 22.33 -28.17 -7.06
C ASN A 84 20.85 -28.34 -7.44
N GLY A 85 20.18 -27.22 -7.69
CA GLY A 85 18.79 -27.22 -8.15
C GLY A 85 18.63 -27.85 -9.54
N VAL A 86 19.49 -27.51 -10.50
CA VAL A 86 19.48 -28.09 -11.86
C VAL A 86 19.81 -29.57 -11.86
N LEU A 87 20.73 -30.02 -11.01
CA LEU A 87 21.03 -31.46 -10.86
C LEU A 87 19.81 -32.26 -10.34
N ALA A 88 19.03 -31.68 -9.44
CA ALA A 88 17.83 -32.31 -8.89
C ALA A 88 16.62 -32.24 -9.85
N ALA A 89 16.63 -31.31 -10.79
CA ALA A 89 15.56 -31.14 -11.77
C ALA A 89 15.46 -32.34 -12.72
N ARG A 90 14.23 -32.68 -13.11
CA ARG A 90 13.93 -33.83 -13.98
C ARG A 90 13.47 -33.43 -15.39
N GLY A 91 13.11 -32.16 -15.58
CA GLY A 91 12.71 -31.62 -16.88
C GLY A 91 13.85 -31.58 -17.89
N ALA A 92 13.53 -31.66 -19.17
CA ALA A 92 14.49 -31.47 -20.26
C ALA A 92 14.97 -30.01 -20.33
N PHE A 93 14.14 -29.07 -19.87
CA PHE A 93 14.46 -27.64 -19.72
C PHE A 93 14.38 -27.23 -18.26
N VAL A 94 15.22 -26.27 -17.88
CA VAL A 94 15.22 -25.65 -16.55
C VAL A 94 14.97 -24.16 -16.64
N ALA A 95 14.17 -23.61 -15.73
CA ALA A 95 13.94 -22.19 -15.57
C ALA A 95 14.49 -21.75 -14.20
N VAL A 96 15.71 -21.22 -14.17
CA VAL A 96 16.40 -20.82 -12.94
C VAL A 96 15.95 -19.43 -12.55
N HIS A 97 15.37 -19.29 -11.35
CA HIS A 97 14.78 -18.04 -10.87
C HIS A 97 15.26 -17.65 -9.47
N ASP A 98 15.52 -16.37 -9.29
CA ASP A 98 15.80 -15.82 -7.97
C ASP A 98 14.49 -15.73 -7.17
N ALA A 99 14.35 -16.49 -6.10
CA ALA A 99 13.15 -16.46 -5.23
C ALA A 99 12.86 -15.08 -4.62
N ALA A 100 13.77 -14.13 -4.73
CA ALA A 100 13.62 -12.74 -4.34
C ALA A 100 13.02 -11.83 -5.43
N ARG A 101 12.44 -12.38 -6.50
CA ARG A 101 11.67 -11.66 -7.54
C ARG A 101 10.21 -12.08 -7.51
N PRO A 102 9.42 -11.63 -6.53
CA PRO A 102 8.04 -12.07 -6.34
C PRO A 102 7.04 -11.53 -7.37
N PHE A 103 7.47 -10.62 -8.24
CA PHE A 103 6.60 -9.92 -9.19
C PHE A 103 6.78 -10.39 -10.64
N VAL A 104 7.40 -11.57 -10.84
CA VAL A 104 7.50 -12.15 -12.17
C VAL A 104 6.10 -12.55 -12.67
N SER A 105 5.74 -12.11 -13.89
CA SER A 105 4.46 -12.46 -14.51
C SER A 105 4.53 -13.80 -15.26
N GLU A 106 3.38 -14.44 -15.44
CA GLU A 106 3.26 -15.65 -16.23
C GLU A 106 3.77 -15.46 -17.67
N ALA A 107 3.49 -14.31 -18.29
CA ALA A 107 3.94 -13.98 -19.64
C ALA A 107 5.47 -13.99 -19.73
N VAL A 108 6.17 -13.36 -18.79
CA VAL A 108 7.65 -13.35 -18.75
C VAL A 108 8.21 -14.77 -18.59
N ILE A 109 7.60 -15.61 -17.75
CA ILE A 109 8.00 -17.00 -17.57
C ILE A 109 7.80 -17.79 -18.86
N ALA A 110 6.62 -17.68 -19.46
CA ALA A 110 6.25 -18.43 -20.67
C ALA A 110 7.12 -18.05 -21.87
N ASP A 111 7.37 -16.76 -22.08
CA ASP A 111 8.20 -16.28 -23.19
C ASP A 111 9.65 -16.76 -23.09
N ALA A 112 10.23 -16.70 -21.88
CA ALA A 112 11.59 -17.19 -21.64
C ALA A 112 11.70 -18.71 -21.87
N ILE A 113 10.73 -19.51 -21.40
CA ILE A 113 10.67 -20.96 -21.63
C ILE A 113 10.51 -21.26 -23.14
N ALA A 114 9.61 -20.56 -23.81
CA ALA A 114 9.38 -20.77 -25.25
C ALA A 114 10.61 -20.40 -26.07
N ALA A 115 11.33 -19.35 -25.74
CA ALA A 115 12.58 -18.99 -26.40
C ALA A 115 13.67 -20.04 -26.14
N ALA A 116 13.87 -20.47 -24.90
CA ALA A 116 14.86 -21.53 -24.58
C ALA A 116 14.59 -22.86 -25.31
N LYS A 117 13.33 -23.23 -25.46
CA LYS A 117 12.95 -24.40 -26.27
C LYS A 117 13.32 -24.28 -27.75
N ARG A 118 13.43 -23.08 -28.29
CA ARG A 118 13.84 -22.82 -29.68
C ARG A 118 15.35 -22.73 -29.88
N CYS A 119 16.06 -22.10 -28.93
CA CYS A 119 17.48 -21.76 -29.16
C CYS A 119 18.43 -22.30 -28.06
N GLY A 120 17.93 -23.07 -27.10
CA GLY A 120 18.74 -23.70 -26.05
C GLY A 120 18.95 -22.85 -24.80
N ALA A 121 18.97 -21.52 -24.90
CA ALA A 121 19.15 -20.64 -23.76
C ALA A 121 18.43 -19.30 -23.96
N ALA A 122 17.71 -18.80 -22.94
CA ALA A 122 17.03 -17.51 -23.01
C ALA A 122 16.86 -16.87 -21.62
N ALA A 123 16.79 -15.55 -21.59
CA ALA A 123 16.54 -14.78 -20.39
C ALA A 123 15.70 -13.51 -20.67
N PRO A 124 14.77 -13.14 -19.78
CA PRO A 124 14.07 -11.87 -19.88
C PRO A 124 15.02 -10.72 -19.54
N ALA A 125 14.87 -9.62 -20.27
CA ALA A 125 15.67 -8.42 -20.05
C ALA A 125 14.87 -7.16 -20.38
N VAL A 126 15.22 -6.05 -19.72
CA VAL A 126 14.65 -4.74 -19.96
C VAL A 126 15.74 -3.76 -20.39
N PRO A 127 15.46 -2.80 -21.30
CA PRO A 127 16.41 -1.74 -21.63
C PRO A 127 16.85 -0.97 -20.40
N VAL A 128 18.12 -0.61 -20.29
CA VAL A 128 18.62 0.23 -19.18
C VAL A 128 18.09 1.65 -19.34
N LYS A 129 17.47 2.21 -18.28
CA LYS A 129 16.88 3.55 -18.29
C LYS A 129 17.93 4.64 -18.04
N ASP A 130 18.85 4.41 -17.10
CA ASP A 130 19.86 5.38 -16.71
C ASP A 130 21.09 5.33 -17.62
N THR A 131 21.85 6.43 -17.65
CA THR A 131 23.15 6.43 -18.31
C THR A 131 24.16 5.65 -17.50
N VAL A 132 24.66 4.54 -18.05
CA VAL A 132 25.68 3.71 -17.41
C VAL A 132 27.06 4.30 -17.68
N LYS A 133 27.89 4.35 -16.64
CA LYS A 133 29.30 4.71 -16.71
C LYS A 133 30.16 3.51 -16.36
N ARG A 134 31.18 3.19 -17.20
CA ARG A 134 32.27 2.34 -16.75
C ARG A 134 33.24 3.20 -15.97
N ALA A 135 33.69 2.72 -14.82
CA ALA A 135 34.55 3.47 -13.93
C ALA A 135 35.77 2.66 -13.50
N VAL A 136 36.88 3.34 -13.23
CA VAL A 136 38.13 2.76 -12.72
C VAL A 136 38.29 3.10 -11.24
N ARG A 137 39.09 2.28 -10.52
CA ARG A 137 39.37 2.41 -9.07
C ARG A 137 38.13 2.33 -8.21
N CYS A 138 37.18 1.45 -8.57
CA CYS A 138 35.95 1.20 -7.83
C CYS A 138 35.90 -0.24 -7.35
N ASP A 139 35.32 -0.46 -6.16
CA ASP A 139 35.17 -1.79 -5.54
C ASP A 139 33.79 -2.45 -5.85
N GLY A 140 32.95 -1.77 -6.61
CA GLY A 140 31.59 -2.21 -6.94
C GLY A 140 30.60 -2.13 -5.78
N LYS A 141 30.97 -1.53 -4.64
CA LYS A 141 30.10 -1.42 -3.45
C LYS A 141 29.71 0.02 -3.14
N THR A 142 30.70 0.92 -3.19
CA THR A 142 30.53 2.37 -2.96
C THR A 142 31.18 3.13 -4.09
N VAL A 143 30.93 4.42 -4.17
CA VAL A 143 31.64 5.32 -5.11
C VAL A 143 32.77 6.00 -4.33
N PRO A 144 34.03 5.52 -4.43
CA PRO A 144 35.17 6.15 -3.77
C PRO A 144 35.42 7.58 -4.30
N ALA A 145 36.06 8.43 -3.49
CA ALA A 145 36.32 9.82 -3.85
C ALA A 145 37.22 9.97 -5.10
N ASP A 146 38.06 8.96 -5.40
CA ASP A 146 38.95 8.92 -6.56
C ASP A 146 38.43 8.08 -7.73
N CYS A 147 37.18 7.59 -7.64
CA CYS A 147 36.51 6.88 -8.73
C CYS A 147 36.32 7.82 -9.92
N ARG A 148 36.78 7.39 -11.09
CA ARG A 148 36.71 8.20 -12.32
C ARG A 148 36.04 7.42 -13.42
N VAL A 149 35.28 8.13 -14.24
CA VAL A 149 34.65 7.57 -15.45
C VAL A 149 35.75 7.21 -16.45
N GLU A 150 35.72 5.98 -16.94
CA GLU A 150 36.55 5.49 -18.03
C GLU A 150 35.87 5.75 -19.38
N ASP A 151 34.64 5.27 -19.52
CA ASP A 151 33.82 5.49 -20.71
C ASP A 151 32.32 5.48 -20.38
N THR A 152 31.51 5.76 -21.40
CA THR A 152 30.06 5.70 -21.37
C THR A 152 29.61 4.76 -22.49
N PRO A 153 29.26 3.50 -22.16
CA PRO A 153 28.74 2.57 -23.15
C PRO A 153 27.45 3.09 -23.81
N ASP A 154 27.25 2.73 -25.07
CA ASP A 154 26.00 3.06 -25.76
C ASP A 154 24.81 2.38 -25.09
N ARG A 155 23.96 3.19 -24.46
CA ARG A 155 22.80 2.71 -23.71
C ARG A 155 21.80 1.92 -24.58
N SER A 156 21.74 2.18 -25.88
CA SER A 156 20.84 1.47 -26.80
C SER A 156 21.16 -0.03 -26.92
N THR A 157 22.37 -0.42 -26.55
CA THR A 157 22.85 -1.82 -26.57
C THR A 157 22.84 -2.48 -25.19
N LEU A 158 22.43 -1.75 -24.14
CA LEU A 158 22.49 -2.25 -22.76
C LEU A 158 21.12 -2.71 -22.26
N TYR A 159 21.10 -3.93 -21.72
CA TYR A 159 19.92 -4.53 -21.14
C TYR A 159 20.21 -5.03 -19.70
N ALA A 160 19.27 -4.79 -18.81
CA ALA A 160 19.28 -5.36 -17.47
C ALA A 160 18.59 -6.72 -17.49
N VAL A 161 19.38 -7.78 -17.36
CA VAL A 161 18.91 -9.17 -17.42
C VAL A 161 18.19 -9.52 -16.11
N GLN A 162 17.08 -10.22 -16.25
CA GLN A 162 16.25 -10.68 -15.16
C GLN A 162 16.23 -12.23 -15.06
N THR A 163 15.37 -12.77 -14.22
CA THR A 163 15.07 -14.19 -14.15
C THR A 163 13.56 -14.42 -14.28
N PRO A 164 13.09 -15.60 -14.79
CA PRO A 164 13.84 -16.86 -14.94
C PRO A 164 14.79 -16.87 -16.12
N GLN A 165 15.99 -17.41 -15.92
CA GLN A 165 16.91 -17.74 -16.99
C GLN A 165 16.67 -19.19 -17.37
N CYS A 166 16.32 -19.45 -18.63
CA CYS A 166 15.82 -20.73 -19.09
C CYS A 166 16.83 -21.42 -20.02
N PHE A 167 17.06 -22.73 -19.81
CA PHE A 167 18.09 -23.46 -20.50
C PHE A 167 17.63 -24.88 -20.84
N ASP A 168 18.18 -25.43 -21.94
CA ASP A 168 18.27 -26.88 -22.09
C ASP A 168 19.11 -27.45 -20.94
N ARG A 169 18.57 -28.42 -20.21
CA ARG A 169 19.20 -28.93 -18.99
C ARG A 169 20.52 -29.68 -19.28
N ALA A 170 20.57 -30.44 -20.37
CA ALA A 170 21.77 -31.17 -20.73
C ALA A 170 22.89 -30.22 -21.16
N ALA A 171 22.55 -29.16 -21.93
CA ALA A 171 23.48 -28.10 -22.29
C ALA A 171 24.00 -27.34 -21.08
N TYR A 172 23.13 -27.05 -20.10
CA TYR A 172 23.52 -26.38 -18.85
C TYR A 172 24.55 -27.21 -18.06
N LEU A 173 24.31 -28.50 -17.90
CA LEU A 173 25.23 -29.42 -17.21
C LEU A 173 26.56 -29.56 -17.96
N SER A 174 26.52 -29.69 -19.30
CA SER A 174 27.73 -29.74 -20.14
C SER A 174 28.54 -28.43 -20.03
N ALA A 175 27.89 -27.26 -19.99
CA ALA A 175 28.55 -26.00 -19.80
C ALA A 175 29.24 -25.88 -18.43
N LEU A 176 28.60 -26.41 -17.36
CA LEU A 176 29.22 -26.47 -16.03
C LEU A 176 30.48 -27.34 -16.02
N ASP A 177 30.46 -28.51 -16.70
CA ASP A 177 31.58 -29.41 -16.75
C ASP A 177 32.74 -28.88 -17.62
N ALA A 178 32.45 -27.97 -18.57
CA ALA A 178 33.45 -27.29 -19.39
C ALA A 178 34.15 -26.10 -18.76
N LEU A 179 33.70 -25.65 -17.58
CA LEU A 179 34.29 -24.51 -16.84
C LEU A 179 35.58 -24.94 -16.13
N ASP A 180 36.66 -24.22 -16.43
CA ASP A 180 37.86 -24.24 -15.59
C ASP A 180 37.68 -23.26 -14.37
N GLU A 181 38.58 -23.37 -13.40
CA GLU A 181 38.53 -22.52 -12.18
C GLU A 181 38.59 -21.01 -12.49
N ALA A 182 39.32 -20.60 -13.53
CA ALA A 182 39.47 -19.21 -13.91
C ALA A 182 38.17 -18.65 -14.47
N LYS A 183 37.50 -19.39 -15.35
CA LYS A 183 36.19 -19.03 -15.92
C LYS A 183 35.09 -19.10 -14.86
N ALA A 184 35.11 -20.09 -13.97
CA ALA A 184 34.13 -20.22 -12.91
C ALA A 184 34.05 -18.98 -11.99
N ARG A 185 35.17 -18.25 -11.80
CA ARG A 185 35.20 -17.00 -11.06
C ARG A 185 34.55 -15.82 -11.79
N LEU A 186 34.36 -15.91 -13.10
CA LEU A 186 33.75 -14.88 -13.94
C LEU A 186 32.21 -15.06 -14.07
N VAL A 187 31.68 -16.18 -13.61
CA VAL A 187 30.23 -16.47 -13.67
C VAL A 187 29.50 -15.54 -12.69
N THR A 188 28.74 -14.62 -13.24
CA THR A 188 27.90 -13.67 -12.49
C THR A 188 26.44 -14.12 -12.36
N ASP A 189 25.95 -14.80 -13.40
CA ASP A 189 24.61 -15.39 -13.48
C ASP A 189 24.63 -16.66 -14.37
N ASP A 190 23.48 -17.30 -14.56
CA ASP A 190 23.43 -18.56 -15.33
C ASP A 190 23.61 -18.33 -16.85
N CYS A 191 23.27 -17.12 -17.36
CA CYS A 191 23.54 -16.75 -18.75
C CYS A 191 25.05 -16.64 -19.03
N SER A 192 25.81 -16.05 -18.13
CA SER A 192 27.27 -15.91 -18.27
C SER A 192 28.00 -17.27 -18.34
N LEU A 193 27.43 -18.32 -17.75
CA LEU A 193 27.91 -19.69 -17.91
C LEU A 193 27.88 -20.13 -19.40
N PHE A 194 26.77 -19.85 -20.09
CA PHE A 194 26.60 -20.19 -21.51
C PHE A 194 27.53 -19.34 -22.40
N GLU A 195 27.63 -18.03 -22.13
CA GLU A 195 28.48 -17.10 -22.85
C GLU A 195 29.98 -17.51 -22.77
N LEU A 196 30.47 -17.85 -21.58
CA LEU A 196 31.84 -18.30 -21.34
C LEU A 196 32.18 -19.63 -22.02
N THR A 197 31.17 -20.44 -22.33
CA THR A 197 31.32 -21.70 -23.03
C THR A 197 30.96 -21.64 -24.53
N GLY A 198 30.70 -20.41 -25.04
CA GLY A 198 30.49 -20.14 -26.45
C GLY A 198 29.07 -20.42 -26.96
N HIS A 199 28.09 -20.51 -26.07
CA HIS A 199 26.70 -20.72 -26.42
C HIS A 199 25.94 -19.37 -26.42
N PRO A 200 25.15 -19.04 -27.44
CA PRO A 200 24.37 -17.83 -27.48
C PRO A 200 23.19 -17.91 -26.48
N VAL A 201 22.87 -16.76 -25.89
CA VAL A 201 21.68 -16.60 -25.03
C VAL A 201 20.74 -15.61 -25.70
N GLN A 202 19.48 -16.01 -25.92
CA GLN A 202 18.46 -15.12 -26.47
C GLN A 202 17.84 -14.26 -25.38
N LEU A 203 17.80 -12.94 -25.58
CA LEU A 203 17.01 -12.06 -24.71
C LEU A 203 15.54 -12.07 -25.13
N THR A 204 14.65 -12.14 -24.14
CA THR A 204 13.19 -12.00 -24.30
C THR A 204 12.72 -10.72 -23.60
N GLN A 205 11.48 -10.32 -23.86
CA GLN A 205 10.92 -9.15 -23.21
C GLN A 205 10.74 -9.40 -21.70
N GLY A 206 11.44 -8.61 -20.90
CA GLY A 206 11.27 -8.53 -19.44
C GLY A 206 10.24 -7.49 -19.03
N ASP A 207 10.03 -7.40 -17.72
CA ASP A 207 9.15 -6.40 -17.11
C ASP A 207 9.89 -5.63 -16.01
N TYR A 208 9.79 -4.30 -16.00
CA TYR A 208 10.37 -3.49 -14.92
C TYR A 208 9.75 -3.80 -13.55
N ALA A 209 8.51 -4.28 -13.51
CA ALA A 209 7.88 -4.77 -12.27
C ALA A 209 8.57 -6.02 -11.71
N ASN A 210 9.24 -6.84 -12.56
CA ASN A 210 9.99 -8.04 -12.13
C ASN A 210 11.32 -7.66 -11.45
N LEU A 211 11.26 -6.77 -10.47
CA LEU A 211 12.42 -6.32 -9.72
C LEU A 211 12.91 -7.40 -8.75
N LYS A 212 14.20 -7.37 -8.42
CA LYS A 212 14.82 -8.22 -7.40
C LYS A 212 14.86 -7.49 -6.08
N ILE A 213 14.19 -7.99 -5.05
CA ILE A 213 14.27 -7.45 -3.70
C ILE A 213 15.67 -7.74 -3.14
N THR A 214 16.48 -6.69 -2.99
CA THR A 214 17.88 -6.76 -2.53
C THR A 214 18.14 -5.89 -1.31
N THR A 215 17.47 -4.75 -1.22
CA THR A 215 17.55 -3.78 -0.14
C THR A 215 16.14 -3.43 0.38
N ARG A 216 16.05 -2.66 1.46
CA ARG A 216 14.74 -2.24 2.01
C ARG A 216 13.97 -1.32 1.07
N GLU A 217 14.69 -0.56 0.26
CA GLU A 217 14.13 0.36 -0.72
C GLU A 217 13.42 -0.35 -1.88
N ASP A 218 13.78 -1.64 -2.14
CA ASP A 218 13.13 -2.48 -3.15
C ASP A 218 11.79 -3.05 -2.69
N LEU A 219 11.50 -2.99 -1.39
CA LEU A 219 10.20 -3.41 -0.89
C LEU A 219 9.12 -2.44 -1.38
N PRO A 220 7.96 -2.95 -1.80
CA PRO A 220 6.83 -2.08 -2.06
C PRO A 220 6.65 -1.20 -0.81
N ARG A 221 6.75 0.10 -1.00
CA ARG A 221 6.20 0.99 0.04
C ARG A 221 4.74 0.59 0.16
N PRO A 222 4.19 0.48 1.39
CA PRO A 222 2.75 0.39 1.50
C PRO A 222 2.22 1.50 0.58
N GLU A 223 1.38 1.12 -0.38
CA GLU A 223 0.69 2.13 -1.20
C GLU A 223 0.27 3.18 -0.18
N LYS A 224 0.62 4.46 -0.43
CA LYS A 224 0.07 5.54 0.40
C LYS A 224 -1.40 5.19 0.46
N GLU A 225 -1.85 4.75 1.63
CA GLU A 225 -3.27 4.55 1.87
C GLU A 225 -3.92 5.73 1.18
N GLU A 226 -4.75 5.48 0.18
CA GLU A 226 -5.49 6.54 -0.50
C GLU A 226 -6.00 7.39 0.61
N ASN A 227 -5.72 8.68 0.60
CA ASN A 227 -5.94 9.61 1.69
C ASN A 227 -7.34 9.33 2.25
N THR A 228 -7.39 8.42 3.23
CA THR A 228 -8.64 7.86 3.77
C THR A 228 -9.36 8.89 4.61
N MET A 229 -8.69 10.04 4.86
CA MET A 229 -9.20 11.15 5.65
C MET A 229 -9.75 12.26 4.77
N ARG A 230 -10.91 12.81 5.17
CA ARG A 230 -11.53 13.99 4.55
C ARG A 230 -11.93 14.99 5.62
N ILE A 231 -11.87 16.27 5.27
CA ILE A 231 -12.29 17.38 6.11
C ILE A 231 -13.56 17.98 5.52
N GLY A 232 -14.54 18.27 6.37
CA GLY A 232 -15.71 19.06 6.04
C GLY A 232 -15.85 20.26 6.96
N HIS A 233 -16.46 21.31 6.45
CA HIS A 233 -16.82 22.51 7.19
C HIS A 233 -18.33 22.71 7.13
N GLY A 234 -18.95 23.03 8.27
CA GLY A 234 -20.35 23.40 8.37
C GLY A 234 -20.49 24.78 9.02
N TYR A 235 -21.52 25.48 8.61
CA TYR A 235 -21.90 26.78 9.14
C TYR A 235 -23.41 26.87 9.23
N ASP A 236 -23.94 27.31 10.40
CA ASP A 236 -25.35 27.61 10.55
C ASP A 236 -25.55 28.88 11.38
N VAL A 237 -26.69 29.52 11.20
CA VAL A 237 -27.07 30.76 11.89
C VAL A 237 -28.55 30.85 12.10
N HIS A 238 -28.97 31.21 13.33
CA HIS A 238 -30.35 31.40 13.68
C HIS A 238 -30.56 32.72 14.43
N ARG A 239 -31.72 33.35 14.17
CA ARG A 239 -32.14 34.60 14.84
C ARG A 239 -32.58 34.30 16.27
N LEU A 240 -32.23 35.20 17.21
CA LEU A 240 -32.72 35.19 18.58
C LEU A 240 -34.11 35.85 18.64
N VAL A 241 -35.07 35.18 19.27
CA VAL A 241 -36.45 35.67 19.47
C VAL A 241 -36.92 35.35 20.90
N GLU A 242 -37.88 36.14 21.38
CA GLU A 242 -38.52 35.89 22.67
C GLU A 242 -39.48 34.67 22.61
N GLY A 243 -39.71 34.04 23.76
CA GLY A 243 -40.70 32.97 23.90
C GLY A 243 -40.27 31.59 23.38
N ARG A 244 -38.99 31.42 23.02
CA ARG A 244 -38.41 30.13 22.68
C ARG A 244 -37.30 29.75 23.67
N LYS A 245 -37.06 28.44 23.83
CA LYS A 245 -35.92 27.95 24.59
C LYS A 245 -34.65 28.11 23.75
N LEU A 246 -33.55 28.42 24.40
CA LEU A 246 -32.21 28.42 23.79
C LEU A 246 -31.61 27.01 23.95
N ILE A 247 -31.44 26.26 22.84
CA ILE A 247 -30.83 24.92 22.83
C ILE A 247 -29.56 25.01 21.98
N LEU A 248 -28.42 24.57 22.53
CA LEU A 248 -27.13 24.53 21.85
C LEU A 248 -26.41 23.22 22.20
N GLY A 249 -26.04 22.42 21.19
CA GLY A 249 -25.42 21.11 21.39
C GLY A 249 -26.30 20.15 22.23
N GLY A 250 -27.64 20.26 22.09
CA GLY A 250 -28.62 19.52 22.84
C GLY A 250 -28.79 19.95 24.29
N VAL A 251 -28.16 21.06 24.72
CA VAL A 251 -28.24 21.60 26.07
C VAL A 251 -29.16 22.82 26.12
N GLU A 252 -30.19 22.77 26.98
CA GLU A 252 -31.06 23.91 27.23
C GLU A 252 -30.31 24.93 28.10
N ILE A 253 -30.17 26.15 27.60
CA ILE A 253 -29.43 27.24 28.23
C ILE A 253 -30.42 28.27 28.81
N PRO A 254 -30.36 28.57 30.11
CA PRO A 254 -31.21 29.60 30.69
C PRO A 254 -30.94 30.96 30.06
N TYR A 255 -31.88 31.45 29.25
CA TYR A 255 -31.83 32.77 28.63
C TYR A 255 -33.22 33.24 28.24
N GLU A 256 -33.43 34.56 28.19
CA GLU A 256 -34.74 35.18 27.88
C GLU A 256 -35.18 34.98 26.45
N LYS A 257 -34.25 34.67 25.53
CA LYS A 257 -34.48 34.45 24.12
C LYS A 257 -33.99 33.07 23.69
N GLY A 258 -34.61 32.47 22.68
CA GLY A 258 -34.16 31.26 22.02
C GLY A 258 -34.05 31.47 20.54
N LEU A 259 -33.58 30.43 19.84
CA LEU A 259 -33.35 30.48 18.40
C LEU A 259 -34.63 30.16 17.60
N LEU A 260 -34.84 30.90 16.52
CA LEU A 260 -35.95 30.70 15.59
C LEU A 260 -35.57 29.72 14.52
N GLY A 261 -36.31 28.58 14.39
CA GLY A 261 -36.16 27.57 13.36
C GLY A 261 -37.32 26.61 13.34
N HIS A 262 -37.33 25.66 12.39
CA HIS A 262 -38.37 24.63 12.22
C HIS A 262 -38.25 23.48 13.20
N SER A 263 -36.99 23.13 13.59
CA SER A 263 -36.65 22.14 14.61
C SER A 263 -36.54 22.82 16.00
N ASP A 264 -35.74 22.28 16.91
CA ASP A 264 -35.29 22.94 18.15
C ASP A 264 -34.32 24.13 17.89
N ALA A 265 -33.93 24.31 16.59
CA ALA A 265 -33.02 25.36 16.12
C ALA A 265 -31.63 25.32 16.77
N ASP A 266 -31.11 24.15 17.08
CA ASP A 266 -29.77 23.94 17.61
C ASP A 266 -28.71 24.20 16.53
N VAL A 267 -28.29 25.47 16.44
CA VAL A 267 -27.32 25.95 15.44
C VAL A 267 -25.96 25.20 15.52
N LEU A 268 -25.58 24.75 16.73
CA LEU A 268 -24.32 24.01 16.89
C LEU A 268 -24.42 22.59 16.32
N ALA A 269 -25.49 21.87 16.65
CA ALA A 269 -25.72 20.52 16.11
C ALA A 269 -25.87 20.56 14.58
N HIS A 270 -26.56 21.56 14.03
CA HIS A 270 -26.71 21.74 12.57
C HIS A 270 -25.36 21.97 11.88
N ALA A 271 -24.54 22.89 12.40
CA ALA A 271 -23.21 23.13 11.84
C ALA A 271 -22.32 21.87 11.87
N VAL A 272 -22.39 21.06 12.94
CA VAL A 272 -21.65 19.81 13.05
C VAL A 272 -22.15 18.78 12.03
N MET A 273 -23.47 18.62 11.87
CA MET A 273 -24.04 17.69 10.88
C MET A 273 -23.64 18.06 9.46
N ASP A 274 -23.68 19.35 9.11
CA ASP A 274 -23.24 19.83 7.80
C ASP A 274 -21.74 19.61 7.55
N ALA A 275 -20.91 19.81 8.58
CA ALA A 275 -19.48 19.49 8.48
C ALA A 275 -19.24 18.01 8.17
N VAL A 276 -19.96 17.10 8.84
CA VAL A 276 -19.84 15.64 8.67
C VAL A 276 -20.33 15.21 7.29
N LEU A 277 -21.52 15.66 6.86
CA LEU A 277 -22.09 15.33 5.54
C LEU A 277 -21.23 15.91 4.41
N GLY A 278 -20.76 17.15 4.57
CA GLY A 278 -19.88 17.81 3.59
C GLY A 278 -18.56 17.11 3.41
N ALA A 279 -17.94 16.62 4.49
CA ALA A 279 -16.71 15.82 4.44
C ALA A 279 -16.88 14.57 3.58
N ALA A 280 -18.02 13.89 3.68
CA ALA A 280 -18.36 12.70 2.91
C ALA A 280 -18.89 13.00 1.48
N ALA A 281 -19.04 14.28 1.11
CA ALA A 281 -19.67 14.74 -0.14
C ALA A 281 -21.13 14.26 -0.30
N LEU A 282 -21.86 14.18 0.82
CA LEU A 282 -23.28 13.75 0.86
C LEU A 282 -24.27 14.92 0.80
N GLY A 283 -23.79 16.16 0.75
CA GLY A 283 -24.61 17.38 0.75
C GLY A 283 -24.74 17.98 2.14
N ASP A 284 -25.91 18.50 2.47
CA ASP A 284 -26.24 19.20 3.71
C ASP A 284 -27.45 18.56 4.42
N ILE A 285 -27.76 19.06 5.63
CA ILE A 285 -28.89 18.56 6.42
C ILE A 285 -30.24 18.78 5.72
N GLY A 286 -30.41 19.86 4.94
CA GLY A 286 -31.65 20.15 4.21
C GLY A 286 -31.97 19.12 3.14
N LYS A 287 -30.94 18.47 2.57
CA LYS A 287 -31.13 17.37 1.62
C LYS A 287 -31.65 16.09 2.28
N HIS A 288 -31.23 15.81 3.49
CA HIS A 288 -31.57 14.59 4.24
C HIS A 288 -32.83 14.76 5.13
N PHE A 289 -33.07 15.96 5.62
CA PHE A 289 -34.14 16.31 6.55
C PHE A 289 -34.86 17.59 6.06
N PRO A 290 -35.66 17.53 4.98
CA PRO A 290 -36.27 18.70 4.41
C PRO A 290 -37.25 19.37 5.40
N ASP A 291 -37.17 20.70 5.54
CA ASP A 291 -38.08 21.51 6.39
C ASP A 291 -39.56 21.35 6.01
N THR A 292 -39.83 20.89 4.79
CA THR A 292 -41.20 20.63 4.29
C THR A 292 -41.81 19.32 4.82
N ALA A 293 -41.00 18.43 5.42
CA ALA A 293 -41.48 17.16 5.93
C ALA A 293 -42.01 17.33 7.36
N ALA A 294 -43.28 17.05 7.57
CA ALA A 294 -43.95 17.22 8.88
C ALA A 294 -43.35 16.36 10.00
N GLU A 295 -42.66 15.30 9.65
CA GLU A 295 -42.00 14.38 10.60
C GLU A 295 -40.82 15.02 11.33
N TYR A 296 -40.20 16.08 10.78
CA TYR A 296 -39.07 16.79 11.39
C TYR A 296 -39.45 18.09 12.09
N ALA A 297 -40.74 18.45 12.07
CA ALA A 297 -41.24 19.67 12.75
C ALA A 297 -41.07 19.53 14.27
N GLY A 298 -40.22 20.40 14.89
CA GLY A 298 -39.90 20.33 16.30
C GLY A 298 -38.97 19.16 16.68
N ALA A 299 -38.29 18.52 15.74
CA ALA A 299 -37.39 17.43 16.02
C ALA A 299 -36.20 17.87 16.89
N ASP A 300 -35.77 17.01 17.78
CA ASP A 300 -34.51 17.13 18.54
C ASP A 300 -33.32 16.93 17.58
N SER A 301 -32.49 17.96 17.44
CA SER A 301 -31.34 17.93 16.53
C SER A 301 -30.31 16.84 16.88
N LEU A 302 -30.25 16.35 18.12
CA LEU A 302 -29.40 15.21 18.46
C LEU A 302 -29.93 13.87 17.91
N VAL A 303 -31.25 13.75 17.73
CA VAL A 303 -31.83 12.58 17.02
C VAL A 303 -31.41 12.62 15.56
N LEU A 304 -31.47 13.79 14.92
CA LEU A 304 -30.99 13.96 13.54
C LEU A 304 -29.48 13.70 13.42
N ALA A 305 -28.70 14.14 14.39
CA ALA A 305 -27.24 13.88 14.45
C ALA A 305 -26.91 12.37 14.50
N ARG A 306 -27.65 11.58 15.27
CA ARG A 306 -27.51 10.11 15.29
C ARG A 306 -27.80 9.54 13.88
N ARG A 307 -28.85 10.00 13.21
CA ARG A 307 -29.17 9.55 11.85
C ARG A 307 -28.09 9.95 10.83
N VAL A 308 -27.50 11.14 10.94
CA VAL A 308 -26.34 11.56 10.12
C VAL A 308 -25.15 10.61 10.33
N ASN A 309 -24.86 10.22 11.56
CA ASN A 309 -23.80 9.26 11.84
C ASN A 309 -24.07 7.86 11.22
N GLU A 310 -25.33 7.41 11.21
CA GLU A 310 -25.72 6.18 10.54
C GLU A 310 -25.52 6.31 9.01
N ILE A 311 -26.02 7.40 8.39
CA ILE A 311 -25.83 7.68 6.96
C ILE A 311 -24.35 7.71 6.60
N LEU A 312 -23.50 8.32 7.42
CA LEU A 312 -22.07 8.36 7.22
C LEU A 312 -21.48 6.93 7.17
N ARG A 313 -21.84 6.08 8.15
CA ARG A 313 -21.36 4.69 8.23
C ARG A 313 -21.88 3.82 7.07
N GLU A 314 -23.14 3.99 6.67
CA GLU A 314 -23.73 3.33 5.50
C GLU A 314 -22.95 3.65 4.20
N ASN A 315 -22.30 4.81 4.14
CA ASN A 315 -21.44 5.24 3.03
C ASN A 315 -19.93 4.94 3.24
N GLY A 316 -19.59 4.12 4.23
CA GLY A 316 -18.22 3.63 4.44
C GLY A 316 -17.28 4.62 5.12
N TRP A 317 -17.81 5.56 5.94
CA TRP A 317 -17.02 6.57 6.65
C TRP A 317 -17.27 6.52 8.16
N LYS A 318 -16.31 6.97 8.95
CA LYS A 318 -16.40 7.23 10.40
C LYS A 318 -15.85 8.60 10.72
N ILE A 319 -16.34 9.18 11.81
CA ILE A 319 -15.81 10.46 12.30
C ILE A 319 -14.61 10.19 13.19
N GLU A 320 -13.51 10.95 12.99
CA GLU A 320 -12.32 10.89 13.83
C GLU A 320 -12.34 11.99 14.90
N ASN A 321 -12.68 13.23 14.53
CA ASN A 321 -12.87 14.30 15.49
C ASN A 321 -13.78 15.42 14.96
N ILE A 322 -14.31 16.22 15.87
CA ILE A 322 -15.12 17.41 15.61
C ILE A 322 -14.53 18.58 16.39
N ASP A 323 -14.34 19.69 15.72
CA ASP A 323 -14.02 21.00 16.34
C ASP A 323 -15.06 22.04 15.94
N SER A 324 -15.61 22.76 16.91
CA SER A 324 -16.66 23.74 16.67
C SER A 324 -16.47 25.02 17.47
N THR A 325 -17.02 26.11 16.93
CA THR A 325 -16.98 27.45 17.57
C THR A 325 -18.33 28.11 17.45
N ILE A 326 -18.89 28.52 18.59
CA ILE A 326 -20.16 29.26 18.68
C ILE A 326 -19.85 30.76 18.78
N LEU A 327 -20.47 31.54 17.91
CA LEU A 327 -20.41 32.99 17.92
C LEU A 327 -21.64 33.50 18.65
N CYS A 328 -21.46 33.98 19.91
CA CYS A 328 -22.57 34.32 20.78
C CYS A 328 -22.17 35.48 21.73
N GLN A 329 -22.83 36.63 21.60
CA GLN A 329 -22.56 37.75 22.49
C GLN A 329 -23.12 37.52 23.91
N LYS A 330 -24.30 36.93 24.01
CA LYS A 330 -24.98 36.52 25.25
C LYS A 330 -25.89 35.32 24.97
N PRO A 331 -26.10 34.43 25.97
CA PRO A 331 -25.52 34.38 27.32
C PRO A 331 -24.07 33.85 27.32
N LYS A 332 -23.44 33.80 28.50
CA LYS A 332 -22.11 33.25 28.70
C LYS A 332 -22.21 31.72 28.61
N LEU A 333 -21.55 31.11 27.59
CA LEU A 333 -21.68 29.68 27.27
C LEU A 333 -20.67 28.76 27.99
N ALA A 334 -19.58 29.32 28.52
CA ALA A 334 -18.50 28.53 29.14
C ALA A 334 -18.97 27.48 30.17
N PRO A 335 -19.97 27.76 31.06
CA PRO A 335 -20.44 26.75 32.02
C PRO A 335 -21.16 25.54 31.35
N HIS A 336 -21.67 25.71 30.12
CA HIS A 336 -22.49 24.71 29.43
C HIS A 336 -21.69 23.88 28.41
N ILE A 337 -20.47 24.29 28.04
CA ILE A 337 -19.62 23.62 27.06
C ILE A 337 -19.33 22.18 27.42
N PRO A 338 -19.02 21.76 28.67
CA PRO A 338 -18.80 20.36 28.99
C PRO A 338 -20.00 19.48 28.64
N ALA A 339 -21.21 19.91 29.01
CA ALA A 339 -22.43 19.16 28.70
C ALA A 339 -22.75 19.10 27.20
N MET A 340 -22.47 20.17 26.43
CA MET A 340 -22.60 20.17 24.96
C MET A 340 -21.67 19.12 24.33
N ARG A 341 -20.41 19.06 24.78
CA ARG A 341 -19.42 18.09 24.31
C ARG A 341 -19.85 16.65 24.56
N GLU A 342 -20.34 16.37 25.78
CA GLU A 342 -20.82 15.03 26.15
C GLU A 342 -22.00 14.59 25.27
N LYS A 343 -22.99 15.45 25.06
CA LYS A 343 -24.17 15.15 24.26
C LYS A 343 -23.87 14.97 22.77
N LEU A 344 -23.00 15.83 22.20
CA LEU A 344 -22.56 15.67 20.83
C LEU A 344 -21.73 14.39 20.64
N ALA A 345 -20.84 14.11 21.59
CA ALA A 345 -20.04 12.89 21.57
C ALA A 345 -20.94 11.62 21.60
N GLU A 346 -21.96 11.62 22.47
CA GLU A 346 -22.94 10.53 22.53
C GLU A 346 -23.71 10.39 21.20
N ALA A 347 -24.20 11.50 20.61
CA ALA A 347 -24.98 11.49 19.38
C ALA A 347 -24.17 10.96 18.18
N PHE A 348 -22.91 11.29 18.09
CA PHE A 348 -22.03 10.84 17.02
C PHE A 348 -21.24 9.57 17.34
N GLY A 349 -21.41 8.99 18.52
CA GLY A 349 -20.74 7.75 18.95
C GLY A 349 -19.23 7.93 19.10
N LEU A 350 -18.79 9.09 19.58
CA LEU A 350 -17.40 9.46 19.76
C LEU A 350 -16.99 9.53 21.24
N PRO A 351 -15.71 9.35 21.58
CA PRO A 351 -15.20 9.71 22.88
C PRO A 351 -15.23 11.24 23.06
N VAL A 352 -15.47 11.72 24.30
CA VAL A 352 -15.62 13.17 24.58
C VAL A 352 -14.38 13.99 24.22
N ASP A 353 -13.19 13.40 24.25
CA ASP A 353 -11.92 14.03 23.89
C ASP A 353 -11.75 14.26 22.37
N ALA A 354 -12.55 13.55 21.54
CA ALA A 354 -12.63 13.79 20.10
C ALA A 354 -13.60 14.95 19.72
N VAL A 355 -14.33 15.53 20.68
CA VAL A 355 -15.28 16.61 20.43
C VAL A 355 -14.84 17.87 21.15
N SER A 356 -14.53 18.92 20.39
CA SER A 356 -14.19 20.26 20.88
C SER A 356 -15.34 21.23 20.59
N VAL A 357 -15.74 22.00 21.63
CA VAL A 357 -16.69 23.10 21.53
C VAL A 357 -16.06 24.32 22.15
N LYS A 358 -16.01 25.41 21.41
CA LYS A 358 -15.53 26.73 21.86
C LYS A 358 -16.62 27.75 21.67
N ALA A 359 -16.59 28.83 22.42
CA ALA A 359 -17.48 29.98 22.26
C ALA A 359 -16.68 31.25 22.30
N THR A 360 -17.05 32.20 21.44
CA THR A 360 -16.45 33.53 21.38
C THR A 360 -17.51 34.59 21.19
N THR A 361 -17.19 35.86 21.60
CA THR A 361 -17.95 37.03 21.21
C THR A 361 -17.37 37.63 19.95
N GLU A 362 -18.12 38.49 19.27
CA GLU A 362 -17.62 39.28 18.14
C GLU A 362 -17.40 40.76 18.53
N GLU A 363 -17.17 41.01 19.81
CA GLU A 363 -16.84 42.36 20.35
C GLU A 363 -17.83 43.45 19.89
N HIS A 364 -19.15 43.12 19.89
CA HIS A 364 -20.26 43.96 19.42
C HIS A 364 -20.25 44.27 17.91
N LEU A 365 -19.54 43.51 17.09
CA LEU A 365 -19.53 43.65 15.64
C LEU A 365 -20.50 42.64 14.98
N GLY A 366 -21.19 43.10 13.95
CA GLY A 366 -22.11 42.24 13.17
C GLY A 366 -23.34 41.79 13.95
N PHE A 367 -24.18 40.98 13.32
CA PHE A 367 -25.46 40.55 13.86
C PHE A 367 -25.34 39.68 15.12
N THR A 368 -24.30 38.88 15.24
CA THR A 368 -24.03 38.07 16.44
C THR A 368 -23.51 38.95 17.59
N GLY A 369 -22.62 39.92 17.30
CA GLY A 369 -22.12 40.87 18.25
C GLY A 369 -23.20 41.86 18.74
N GLU A 370 -24.20 42.19 17.93
CA GLU A 370 -25.38 42.96 18.29
C GLU A 370 -26.43 42.15 19.07
N GLY A 371 -26.25 40.79 19.17
CA GLY A 371 -27.18 39.90 19.87
C GLY A 371 -28.49 39.66 19.10
N LEU A 372 -28.47 39.79 17.79
CA LEU A 372 -29.63 39.52 16.92
C LEU A 372 -29.75 38.04 16.56
N GLY A 373 -28.66 37.25 16.68
CA GLY A 373 -28.62 35.84 16.39
C GLY A 373 -27.42 35.17 17.03
N ILE A 374 -27.35 33.86 16.88
CA ILE A 374 -26.20 33.01 17.20
C ILE A 374 -25.80 32.29 15.96
N ALA A 375 -24.49 32.19 15.68
CA ALA A 375 -23.93 31.40 14.61
C ALA A 375 -22.99 30.32 15.16
N ALA A 376 -22.79 29.22 14.40
CA ALA A 376 -21.82 28.22 14.72
C ALA A 376 -21.04 27.80 13.47
N HIS A 377 -19.76 27.58 13.64
CA HIS A 377 -18.88 26.90 12.68
C HIS A 377 -18.47 25.55 13.24
N ALA A 378 -18.40 24.58 12.39
CA ALA A 378 -17.83 23.26 12.74
C ALA A 378 -16.89 22.76 11.64
N VAL A 379 -15.89 22.02 12.06
CA VAL A 379 -15.01 21.22 11.19
C VAL A 379 -15.05 19.78 11.67
N ALA A 380 -15.24 18.85 10.76
CA ALA A 380 -15.17 17.43 11.04
C ALA A 380 -14.07 16.77 10.21
N LEU A 381 -13.27 15.92 10.84
CA LEU A 381 -12.38 14.98 10.17
C LEU A 381 -13.05 13.62 10.14
N ILE A 382 -13.16 13.03 8.95
CA ILE A 382 -13.68 11.69 8.78
C ILE A 382 -12.64 10.78 8.14
N GLU A 383 -12.71 9.49 8.41
CA GLU A 383 -11.86 8.45 7.85
C GLU A 383 -12.72 7.35 7.22
N LYS A 384 -12.20 6.71 6.18
CA LYS A 384 -12.83 5.55 5.55
C LYS A 384 -12.83 4.35 6.51
N LEU A 385 -13.94 3.62 6.58
CA LEU A 385 -14.09 2.42 7.41
C LEU A 385 -13.27 1.24 6.88
#